data_e5f3b6a02b8ad85642a9bc93a112c67d
#
_entry.id   e5f3b6a02b8ad85642a9bc93a112c67d
#
_cell.length_a   1.000
_cell.length_b   1.000
_cell.length_c   1.000
_cell.angle_alpha   90.00
_cell.angle_beta   90.00
_cell.angle_gamma   90.00
#
_symmetry.space_group_name_H-M   'P 1'
#
loop_
_entity.id
_entity.type
_entity.pdbx_description
1 polymer ?
#
loop_
_entity_poly.entity_id
_entity_poly.type
_entity_poly.pdbx_seq_one_letter_code
_entity_poly.pdbx_strand_id
1 'polypeptide(L)'
;LKYKKMIDLKELFNGLQEQMQTSLNVNRKYIGHSSSKGDATEQHWINFLRTYLPDRYKVDKAIVIDSTGNVSEQMDVVIYDAIYTPFIFKQDGFMYIPAESVYAVFEVKQDVEGHIEYAAKKVESVRKLKRTSISMVASGKTTPARPLTKIIGGILTTTSSYKGNDTIIKQLEGLKGLQTLDLGCLCDAGSFYVDYKETEPEDIDPIKDNCKYIEQVYESRKINE
;
A
#
# COMPACT_ATOMS: atom_id res chain seq x y z
N LEU A 1 -2.74 46.42 -7.99
CA LEU A 1 -2.12 45.14 -7.60
C LEU A 1 -3.23 44.25 -7.11
N LYS A 2 -3.67 43.25 -7.94
CA LYS A 2 -4.57 42.19 -7.50
C LYS A 2 -3.82 41.36 -6.46
N TYR A 3 -4.33 41.33 -5.24
CA TYR A 3 -3.86 40.40 -4.21
C TYR A 3 -3.98 38.96 -4.78
N LYS A 4 -2.87 38.33 -5.00
CA LYS A 4 -2.83 36.91 -5.35
C LYS A 4 -3.29 36.15 -4.10
N LYS A 5 -4.52 35.62 -4.10
CA LYS A 5 -5.04 34.81 -3.00
C LYS A 5 -4.09 33.64 -2.83
N MET A 6 -3.36 33.58 -1.71
CA MET A 6 -2.56 32.40 -1.39
C MET A 6 -3.51 31.24 -1.11
N ILE A 7 -3.21 30.10 -1.69
CA ILE A 7 -3.98 28.87 -1.44
C ILE A 7 -3.51 28.33 -0.09
N ASP A 8 -4.44 28.14 0.84
CA ASP A 8 -4.16 27.41 2.07
C ASP A 8 -4.21 25.90 1.76
N LEU A 9 -3.04 25.26 1.82
CA LEU A 9 -2.91 23.84 1.56
C LEU A 9 -3.70 22.99 2.56
N LYS A 10 -3.81 23.44 3.82
CA LYS A 10 -4.58 22.72 4.84
C LYS A 10 -6.07 22.72 4.50
N GLU A 11 -6.62 23.89 4.10
CA GLU A 11 -8.01 23.97 3.65
C GLU A 11 -8.26 23.10 2.41
N LEU A 12 -7.32 23.06 1.48
CA LEU A 12 -7.40 22.24 0.28
C LEU A 12 -7.46 20.73 0.63
N PHE A 13 -6.59 20.26 1.52
CA PHE A 13 -6.58 18.86 1.94
C PHE A 13 -7.82 18.51 2.80
N ASN A 14 -8.29 19.41 3.64
CA ASN A 14 -9.54 19.21 4.38
C ASN A 14 -10.73 19.05 3.42
N GLY A 15 -10.84 19.90 2.39
CA GLY A 15 -11.88 19.78 1.38
C GLY A 15 -11.80 18.46 0.60
N LEU A 16 -10.60 17.97 0.33
CA LEU A 16 -10.38 16.68 -0.32
C LEU A 16 -10.83 15.51 0.57
N GLN A 17 -10.53 15.57 1.87
CA GLN A 17 -10.98 14.59 2.85
C GLN A 17 -12.52 14.57 2.95
N GLU A 18 -13.17 15.73 3.05
CA GLU A 18 -14.63 15.84 3.08
C GLU A 18 -15.29 15.26 1.82
N GLN A 19 -14.70 15.51 0.65
CA GLN A 19 -15.18 14.97 -0.62
C GLN A 19 -15.09 13.43 -0.62
N MET A 20 -13.97 12.88 -0.15
CA MET A 20 -13.76 11.44 -0.06
C MET A 20 -14.73 10.79 0.93
N GLN A 21 -14.87 11.35 2.14
CA GLN A 21 -15.83 10.88 3.14
C GLN A 21 -17.26 10.89 2.62
N THR A 22 -17.67 11.97 1.95
CA THR A 22 -19.00 12.08 1.37
C THR A 22 -19.25 10.98 0.34
N SER A 23 -18.31 10.75 -0.55
CA SER A 23 -18.40 9.71 -1.59
C SER A 23 -18.52 8.30 -1.00
N LEU A 24 -17.70 7.98 -0.01
CA LEU A 24 -17.73 6.69 0.68
C LEU A 24 -19.04 6.47 1.47
N ASN A 25 -19.54 7.52 2.15
CA ASN A 25 -20.77 7.46 2.92
C ASN A 25 -22.02 7.30 2.03
N VAL A 26 -22.05 7.93 0.86
CA VAL A 26 -23.14 7.77 -0.12
C VAL A 26 -23.24 6.30 -0.53
N ASN A 27 -22.14 5.66 -0.86
CA ASN A 27 -22.12 4.25 -1.22
C ASN A 27 -22.59 3.35 -0.08
N ARG A 28 -22.09 3.61 1.14
CA ARG A 28 -22.52 2.86 2.33
C ARG A 28 -24.03 2.92 2.57
N LYS A 29 -24.65 4.08 2.32
CA LYS A 29 -26.06 4.33 2.59
C LYS A 29 -27.00 3.74 1.54
N TYR A 30 -26.62 3.81 0.26
CA TYR A 30 -27.54 3.51 -0.84
C TYR A 30 -27.29 2.17 -1.52
N ILE A 31 -26.17 1.51 -1.31
CA ILE A 31 -25.93 0.15 -1.82
C ILE A 31 -26.43 -0.86 -0.81
N GLY A 32 -27.46 -1.67 -1.17
CA GLY A 32 -28.12 -2.62 -0.26
C GLY A 32 -27.31 -3.91 0.01
N HIS A 33 -26.52 -4.40 -0.97
CA HIS A 33 -25.79 -5.65 -0.87
C HIS A 33 -24.38 -5.44 -0.31
N SER A 34 -23.96 -6.27 0.64
CA SER A 34 -22.66 -6.14 1.33
C SER A 34 -21.44 -6.28 0.37
N SER A 35 -21.49 -7.24 -0.55
CA SER A 35 -20.43 -7.43 -1.55
C SER A 35 -20.29 -6.20 -2.47
N SER A 36 -21.41 -5.69 -2.96
CA SER A 36 -21.40 -4.49 -3.82
C SER A 36 -20.93 -3.24 -3.08
N LYS A 37 -21.16 -3.16 -1.76
CA LYS A 37 -20.59 -2.06 -0.93
C LYS A 37 -19.06 -2.15 -0.85
N GLY A 38 -18.54 -3.37 -0.66
CA GLY A 38 -17.09 -3.62 -0.65
C GLY A 38 -16.46 -3.18 -1.96
N ASP A 39 -16.95 -3.71 -3.07
CA ASP A 39 -16.45 -3.40 -4.42
C ASP A 39 -16.51 -1.89 -4.73
N ALA A 40 -17.60 -1.22 -4.34
CA ALA A 40 -17.73 0.22 -4.53
C ALA A 40 -16.70 1.02 -3.71
N THR A 41 -16.43 0.58 -2.47
CA THR A 41 -15.43 1.23 -1.62
C THR A 41 -14.02 1.03 -2.18
N GLU A 42 -13.68 -0.18 -2.59
CA GLU A 42 -12.41 -0.48 -3.26
C GLU A 42 -12.22 0.39 -4.51
N GLN A 43 -13.26 0.47 -5.37
CA GLN A 43 -13.21 1.27 -6.58
C GLN A 43 -13.07 2.77 -6.30
N HIS A 44 -13.65 3.30 -5.20
CA HIS A 44 -13.45 4.69 -4.80
C HIS A 44 -12.00 4.98 -4.41
N TRP A 45 -11.37 4.11 -3.62
CA TRP A 45 -9.97 4.24 -3.27
C TRP A 45 -9.05 4.15 -4.48
N ILE A 46 -9.31 3.20 -5.39
CA ILE A 46 -8.56 3.06 -6.64
C ILE A 46 -8.67 4.35 -7.48
N ASN A 47 -9.87 4.88 -7.68
CA ASN A 47 -10.09 6.08 -8.47
C ASN A 47 -9.45 7.33 -7.82
N PHE A 48 -9.55 7.45 -6.49
CA PHE A 48 -8.89 8.52 -5.75
C PHE A 48 -7.37 8.48 -5.96
N LEU A 49 -6.75 7.35 -5.75
CA LEU A 49 -5.30 7.19 -5.94
C LEU A 49 -4.88 7.46 -7.39
N ARG A 50 -5.65 6.99 -8.37
CA ARG A 50 -5.39 7.27 -9.79
C ARG A 50 -5.46 8.76 -10.12
N THR A 51 -6.31 9.51 -9.44
CA THR A 51 -6.47 10.95 -9.67
C THR A 51 -5.26 11.74 -9.20
N TYR A 52 -4.62 11.32 -8.11
CA TYR A 52 -3.57 12.10 -7.44
C TYR A 52 -2.16 11.54 -7.61
N LEU A 53 -2.01 10.28 -8.00
CA LEU A 53 -0.69 9.73 -8.31
C LEU A 53 -0.24 10.13 -9.73
N PRO A 54 1.07 10.37 -9.94
CA PRO A 54 1.61 10.58 -11.27
C PRO A 54 1.32 9.39 -12.22
N ASP A 55 1.19 9.64 -13.52
CA ASP A 55 0.84 8.65 -14.55
C ASP A 55 1.77 7.42 -14.61
N ARG A 56 2.98 7.55 -14.08
CA ARG A 56 3.92 6.43 -13.93
C ARG A 56 3.35 5.32 -13.06
N TYR A 57 2.55 5.65 -12.06
CA TYR A 57 1.98 4.69 -11.13
C TYR A 57 0.57 4.29 -11.58
N LYS A 58 0.37 3.00 -11.75
CA LYS A 58 -0.96 2.43 -11.98
C LYS A 58 -1.49 1.87 -10.68
N VAL A 59 -2.80 1.86 -10.56
CA VAL A 59 -3.51 1.39 -9.37
C VAL A 59 -4.63 0.47 -9.81
N ASP A 60 -4.56 -0.79 -9.41
CA ASP A 60 -5.56 -1.80 -9.77
C ASP A 60 -5.74 -2.81 -8.63
N LYS A 61 -6.87 -3.53 -8.65
CA LYS A 61 -7.06 -4.76 -7.87
C LYS A 61 -6.33 -5.89 -8.57
N ALA A 62 -5.42 -6.57 -7.88
CA ALA A 62 -4.56 -7.55 -8.53
C ALA A 62 -4.01 -8.63 -7.58
N ILE A 63 -3.50 -9.69 -8.17
CA ILE A 63 -2.65 -10.71 -7.54
C ILE A 63 -1.21 -10.40 -7.93
N VAL A 64 -0.30 -10.47 -6.98
CA VAL A 64 1.13 -10.29 -7.24
C VAL A 64 1.78 -11.66 -7.47
N ILE A 65 2.63 -11.76 -8.49
CA ILE A 65 3.31 -13.01 -8.87
C ILE A 65 4.83 -12.81 -8.89
N ASP A 66 5.58 -13.82 -8.48
CA ASP A 66 7.03 -13.82 -8.58
C ASP A 66 7.56 -14.65 -9.78
N SER A 67 8.86 -14.53 -10.04
CA SER A 67 9.53 -15.23 -11.14
C SER A 67 9.58 -16.75 -10.98
N THR A 68 9.22 -17.30 -9.83
CA THR A 68 9.18 -18.74 -9.55
C THR A 68 7.76 -19.31 -9.60
N GLY A 69 6.76 -18.46 -9.87
CA GLY A 69 5.36 -18.83 -9.99
C GLY A 69 4.57 -18.80 -8.67
N ASN A 70 5.16 -18.32 -7.57
CA ASN A 70 4.40 -18.09 -6.35
C ASN A 70 3.53 -16.85 -6.52
N VAL A 71 2.35 -16.88 -5.91
CA VAL A 71 1.37 -15.79 -5.97
C VAL A 71 0.98 -15.34 -4.57
N SER A 72 0.63 -14.05 -4.45
CA SER A 72 0.03 -13.49 -3.24
C SER A 72 -1.46 -13.82 -3.17
N GLU A 73 -2.08 -13.48 -2.04
CA GLU A 73 -3.52 -13.26 -2.03
C GLU A 73 -3.90 -12.09 -2.94
N GLN A 74 -5.17 -12.03 -3.38
CA GLN A 74 -5.67 -10.90 -4.15
C GLN A 74 -5.72 -9.65 -3.28
N MET A 75 -5.01 -8.60 -3.68
CA MET A 75 -5.01 -7.30 -3.03
C MET A 75 -6.06 -6.38 -3.63
N ASP A 76 -6.77 -5.64 -2.79
CA ASP A 76 -7.80 -4.71 -3.23
C ASP A 76 -7.20 -3.51 -3.96
N VAL A 77 -6.01 -3.09 -3.55
CA VAL A 77 -5.25 -2.00 -4.18
C VAL A 77 -3.79 -2.41 -4.33
N VAL A 78 -3.29 -2.39 -5.55
CA VAL A 78 -1.87 -2.56 -5.88
C VAL A 78 -1.41 -1.33 -6.65
N ILE A 79 -0.39 -0.63 -6.14
CA ILE A 79 0.28 0.48 -6.83
C ILE A 79 1.58 -0.06 -7.43
N TYR A 80 1.71 0.07 -8.73
CA TYR A 80 2.84 -0.53 -9.46
C TYR A 80 3.37 0.39 -10.56
N ASP A 81 4.60 0.10 -11.02
CA ASP A 81 5.25 0.84 -12.11
C ASP A 81 4.59 0.51 -13.46
N ALA A 82 4.10 1.52 -14.16
CA ALA A 82 3.47 1.35 -15.47
C ALA A 82 4.47 1.38 -16.63
N ILE A 83 5.66 1.93 -16.40
CA ILE A 83 6.65 2.17 -17.46
C ILE A 83 7.61 1.00 -17.60
N TYR A 84 8.11 0.50 -16.46
CA TYR A 84 9.12 -0.56 -16.42
C TYR A 84 8.56 -1.94 -16.10
N THR A 85 7.22 -2.08 -16.00
CA THR A 85 6.59 -3.39 -15.82
C THR A 85 6.68 -4.18 -17.12
N PRO A 86 7.45 -5.26 -17.18
CA PRO A 86 7.71 -5.99 -18.42
C PRO A 86 6.47 -6.74 -18.92
N PHE A 87 5.57 -7.09 -18.02
CA PHE A 87 4.42 -7.91 -18.32
C PHE A 87 3.32 -7.77 -17.27
N ILE A 88 2.09 -7.54 -17.72
CA ILE A 88 0.89 -7.62 -16.90
C ILE A 88 -0.01 -8.65 -17.53
N PHE A 89 -0.30 -9.72 -16.80
CA PHE A 89 -1.17 -10.78 -17.29
C PHE A 89 -2.61 -10.54 -16.83
N LYS A 90 -3.56 -10.62 -17.76
CA LYS A 90 -5.00 -10.49 -17.47
C LYS A 90 -5.71 -11.71 -18.03
N GLN A 91 -6.39 -12.44 -17.17
CA GLN A 91 -7.20 -13.60 -17.53
C GLN A 91 -8.42 -13.71 -16.64
N ASP A 92 -9.59 -13.92 -17.25
CA ASP A 92 -10.86 -14.23 -16.56
C ASP A 92 -11.22 -13.25 -15.42
N GLY A 93 -10.92 -11.96 -15.62
CA GLY A 93 -11.18 -10.91 -14.61
C GLY A 93 -10.09 -10.76 -13.54
N PHE A 94 -9.06 -11.60 -13.56
CA PHE A 94 -7.90 -11.48 -12.67
C PHE A 94 -6.75 -10.76 -13.38
N MET A 95 -6.05 -9.93 -12.62
CA MET A 95 -4.83 -9.26 -13.05
C MET A 95 -3.66 -9.76 -12.20
N TYR A 96 -2.57 -10.15 -12.88
CA TYR A 96 -1.32 -10.58 -12.25
C TYR A 96 -0.23 -9.56 -12.54
N ILE A 97 0.44 -9.09 -11.49
CA ILE A 97 1.48 -8.06 -11.56
C ILE A 97 2.78 -8.64 -11.01
N PRO A 98 3.91 -8.52 -11.73
CA PRO A 98 5.21 -8.95 -11.24
C PRO A 98 5.59 -8.25 -9.93
N ALA A 99 6.10 -9.01 -8.97
CA ALA A 99 6.46 -8.52 -7.64
C ALA A 99 7.52 -7.40 -7.67
N GLU A 100 8.41 -7.42 -8.67
CA GLU A 100 9.43 -6.41 -8.91
C GLU A 100 8.86 -5.02 -9.25
N SER A 101 7.64 -4.99 -9.76
CA SER A 101 6.97 -3.75 -10.21
C SER A 101 6.15 -3.08 -9.11
N VAL A 102 5.94 -3.74 -7.98
CA VAL A 102 5.02 -3.29 -6.92
C VAL A 102 5.71 -2.30 -5.99
N TYR A 103 5.09 -1.14 -5.80
CA TYR A 103 5.50 -0.14 -4.82
C TYR A 103 4.71 -0.22 -3.52
N ALA A 104 3.39 -0.43 -3.63
CA ALA A 104 2.54 -0.47 -2.46
C ALA A 104 1.33 -1.38 -2.66
N VAL A 105 0.82 -1.92 -1.56
CA VAL A 105 -0.40 -2.74 -1.53
C VAL A 105 -1.26 -2.36 -0.33
N PHE A 106 -2.59 -2.31 -0.55
CA PHE A 106 -3.52 -2.00 0.53
C PHE A 106 -4.70 -2.95 0.50
N GLU A 107 -5.14 -3.30 1.70
CA GLU A 107 -6.44 -3.89 1.92
C GLU A 107 -7.47 -2.79 2.18
N VAL A 108 -8.66 -2.93 1.63
CA VAL A 108 -9.76 -1.98 1.80
C VAL A 108 -10.88 -2.61 2.61
N LYS A 109 -11.33 -1.91 3.65
CA LYS A 109 -12.46 -2.35 4.49
C LYS A 109 -13.41 -1.18 4.76
N GLN A 110 -14.66 -1.52 5.09
CA GLN A 110 -15.64 -0.51 5.53
C GLN A 110 -15.26 0.05 6.90
N ASP A 111 -14.78 -0.82 7.80
CA ASP A 111 -14.36 -0.48 9.15
C ASP A 111 -13.00 -1.12 9.46
N VAL A 112 -12.22 -0.49 10.31
CA VAL A 112 -10.91 -1.02 10.72
C VAL A 112 -11.02 -2.08 11.80
N GLU A 113 -12.11 -2.08 12.58
CA GLU A 113 -12.28 -3.01 13.70
C GLU A 113 -12.25 -4.47 13.23
N GLY A 114 -11.36 -5.24 13.84
CA GLY A 114 -11.16 -6.67 13.54
C GLY A 114 -10.46 -6.97 12.20
N HIS A 115 -9.97 -5.96 11.47
CA HIS A 115 -9.40 -6.16 10.13
C HIS A 115 -7.89 -5.88 10.01
N ILE A 116 -7.25 -5.38 11.07
CA ILE A 116 -5.81 -5.06 11.05
C ILE A 116 -4.95 -6.29 10.81
N GLU A 117 -5.17 -7.38 11.56
CA GLU A 117 -4.42 -8.63 11.38
C GLU A 117 -4.69 -9.29 10.02
N TYR A 118 -5.92 -9.21 9.53
CA TYR A 118 -6.27 -9.72 8.21
C TYR A 118 -5.52 -8.98 7.10
N ALA A 119 -5.52 -7.64 7.14
CA ALA A 119 -4.76 -6.80 6.21
C ALA A 119 -3.26 -7.10 6.28
N ALA A 120 -2.72 -7.26 7.50
CA ALA A 120 -1.33 -7.61 7.74
C ALA A 120 -0.93 -8.94 7.08
N LYS A 121 -1.75 -9.99 7.19
CA LYS A 121 -1.51 -11.29 6.54
C LYS A 121 -1.53 -11.18 5.02
N LYS A 122 -2.43 -10.40 4.45
CA LYS A 122 -2.46 -10.16 3.00
C LYS A 122 -1.22 -9.40 2.52
N VAL A 123 -0.80 -8.36 3.25
CA VAL A 123 0.46 -7.65 2.96
C VAL A 123 1.66 -8.59 3.05
N GLU A 124 1.72 -9.43 4.07
CA GLU A 124 2.77 -10.45 4.23
C GLU A 124 2.83 -11.39 3.02
N SER A 125 1.68 -11.82 2.47
CA SER A 125 1.63 -12.71 1.30
C SER A 125 2.34 -12.11 0.09
N VAL A 126 2.27 -10.79 -0.09
CA VAL A 126 2.99 -10.07 -1.16
C VAL A 126 4.48 -9.96 -0.85
N ARG A 127 4.83 -9.62 0.38
CA ARG A 127 6.23 -9.39 0.79
C ARG A 127 7.07 -10.67 0.86
N LYS A 128 6.44 -11.83 0.99
CA LYS A 128 7.09 -13.15 0.92
C LYS A 128 7.51 -13.55 -0.49
N LEU A 129 7.00 -12.88 -1.52
CA LEU A 129 7.32 -13.20 -2.89
C LEU A 129 8.78 -12.87 -3.20
N LYS A 130 9.41 -13.75 -3.98
CA LYS A 130 10.79 -13.56 -4.42
C LYS A 130 10.85 -12.42 -5.43
N ARG A 131 11.61 -11.38 -5.11
CA ARG A 131 11.93 -10.29 -6.04
C ARG A 131 13.40 -10.37 -6.46
N THR A 132 13.67 -9.99 -7.68
CA THR A 132 15.02 -10.05 -8.26
C THR A 132 15.53 -8.65 -8.59
N SER A 133 16.85 -8.48 -8.49
CA SER A 133 17.56 -7.29 -8.96
C SER A 133 18.80 -7.74 -9.73
N ILE A 134 19.03 -7.14 -10.89
CA ILE A 134 20.15 -7.48 -11.75
C ILE A 134 21.00 -6.26 -12.08
N SER A 135 22.27 -6.48 -12.39
CA SER A 135 23.12 -5.44 -12.95
C SER A 135 22.66 -5.11 -14.37
N MET A 136 22.73 -3.83 -14.72
CA MET A 136 22.36 -3.34 -16.04
C MET A 136 23.57 -2.73 -16.74
N VAL A 137 23.63 -2.93 -18.06
CA VAL A 137 24.62 -2.25 -18.92
C VAL A 137 23.92 -1.09 -19.63
N ALA A 138 24.36 0.13 -19.39
CA ALA A 138 23.87 1.33 -20.05
C ALA A 138 25.04 2.18 -20.53
N SER A 139 25.03 2.57 -21.80
CA SER A 139 26.08 3.44 -22.41
C SER A 139 27.50 2.89 -22.18
N GLY A 140 27.69 1.57 -22.28
CA GLY A 140 28.99 0.91 -22.11
C GLY A 140 29.49 0.82 -20.66
N LYS A 141 28.67 1.22 -19.68
CA LYS A 141 28.97 1.09 -18.24
C LYS A 141 28.04 0.08 -17.58
N THR A 142 28.59 -0.76 -16.73
CA THR A 142 27.79 -1.68 -15.91
C THR A 142 27.39 -0.97 -14.61
N THR A 143 26.07 -0.84 -14.40
CA THR A 143 25.51 -0.43 -13.10
C THR A 143 25.21 -1.69 -12.31
N PRO A 144 25.74 -1.83 -11.09
CA PRO A 144 25.49 -3.02 -10.27
C PRO A 144 24.00 -3.15 -9.90
N ALA A 145 23.58 -4.37 -9.57
CA ALA A 145 22.27 -4.62 -8.99
C ALA A 145 22.07 -3.76 -7.74
N ARG A 146 20.88 -3.23 -7.54
CA ARG A 146 20.53 -2.42 -6.39
C ARG A 146 19.73 -3.25 -5.38
N PRO A 147 19.87 -2.97 -4.08
CA PRO A 147 18.96 -3.52 -3.08
C PRO A 147 17.51 -3.23 -3.44
N LEU A 148 16.62 -4.18 -3.18
CA LEU A 148 15.20 -4.00 -3.44
C LEU A 148 14.60 -3.06 -2.40
N THR A 149 13.74 -2.15 -2.85
CA THR A 149 12.99 -1.27 -1.97
C THR A 149 11.90 -2.06 -1.21
N LYS A 150 11.49 -1.56 -0.05
CA LYS A 150 10.32 -2.10 0.65
C LYS A 150 9.07 -1.97 -0.23
N ILE A 151 8.16 -2.95 -0.13
CA ILE A 151 6.78 -2.78 -0.59
C ILE A 151 6.01 -2.17 0.57
N ILE A 152 5.47 -0.98 0.36
CA ILE A 152 4.60 -0.32 1.33
C ILE A 152 3.32 -1.14 1.47
N GLY A 153 2.95 -1.48 2.68
CA GLY A 153 1.73 -2.21 2.98
C GLY A 153 0.82 -1.41 3.90
N GLY A 154 -0.49 -1.50 3.69
CA GLY A 154 -1.40 -0.73 4.53
C GLY A 154 -2.86 -1.15 4.49
N ILE A 155 -3.67 -0.39 5.21
CA ILE A 155 -5.12 -0.55 5.28
C ILE A 155 -5.82 0.79 5.00
N LEU A 156 -6.87 0.74 4.20
CA LEU A 156 -7.70 1.90 3.85
C LEU A 156 -9.14 1.62 4.29
N THR A 157 -9.72 2.47 5.12
CA THR A 157 -11.08 2.26 5.63
C THR A 157 -11.94 3.50 5.54
N THR A 158 -13.25 3.30 5.55
CA THR A 158 -14.22 4.40 5.61
C THR A 158 -14.39 4.88 7.04
N THR A 159 -14.48 3.95 7.99
CA THR A 159 -14.79 4.24 9.40
C THR A 159 -13.89 3.49 10.36
N SER A 160 -13.93 3.94 11.63
CA SER A 160 -13.39 3.24 12.77
C SER A 160 -14.47 3.10 13.85
N SER A 161 -14.83 1.87 14.19
CA SER A 161 -15.72 1.58 15.33
C SER A 161 -15.00 1.56 16.68
N TYR A 162 -13.68 1.66 16.70
CA TYR A 162 -12.93 1.78 17.94
C TYR A 162 -13.19 3.14 18.62
N LYS A 163 -13.30 3.13 19.94
CA LYS A 163 -13.58 4.34 20.75
C LYS A 163 -12.36 5.25 20.94
N GLY A 164 -11.24 4.96 20.31
CA GLY A 164 -10.01 5.73 20.41
C GLY A 164 -8.86 5.03 19.71
N ASN A 165 -7.75 5.74 19.54
CA ASN A 165 -6.59 5.28 18.78
C ASN A 165 -5.76 4.22 19.50
N ASP A 166 -5.77 4.18 20.84
CA ASP A 166 -4.93 3.27 21.63
C ASP A 166 -5.05 1.79 21.25
N THR A 167 -6.28 1.35 20.90
CA THR A 167 -6.51 -0.03 20.48
C THR A 167 -5.89 -0.31 19.12
N ILE A 168 -6.02 0.63 18.20
CA ILE A 168 -5.43 0.55 16.86
C ILE A 168 -3.90 0.49 16.98
N ILE A 169 -3.32 1.40 17.76
CA ILE A 169 -1.87 1.48 17.99
C ILE A 169 -1.35 0.17 18.56
N LYS A 170 -1.98 -0.37 19.62
CA LYS A 170 -1.58 -1.66 20.22
C LYS A 170 -1.62 -2.82 19.23
N GLN A 171 -2.63 -2.86 18.35
CA GLN A 171 -2.72 -3.89 17.32
C GLN A 171 -1.63 -3.71 16.26
N LEU A 172 -1.35 -2.47 15.83
CA LEU A 172 -0.26 -2.18 14.89
C LEU A 172 1.12 -2.51 15.49
N GLU A 173 1.34 -2.19 16.76
CA GLU A 173 2.58 -2.54 17.49
C GLU A 173 2.75 -4.06 17.65
N GLY A 174 1.65 -4.81 17.74
CA GLY A 174 1.64 -6.27 17.81
C GLY A 174 2.06 -6.97 16.51
N LEU A 175 1.95 -6.30 15.36
CA LEU A 175 2.38 -6.85 14.07
C LEU A 175 3.91 -6.97 14.04
N LYS A 176 4.46 -7.96 13.31
CA LYS A 176 5.91 -8.20 13.27
C LYS A 176 6.40 -8.45 11.84
N GLY A 177 7.64 -8.01 11.58
CA GLY A 177 8.34 -8.29 10.33
C GLY A 177 7.49 -7.93 9.11
N LEU A 178 7.32 -8.86 8.20
CA LEU A 178 6.59 -8.67 6.93
C LEU A 178 5.10 -8.32 7.09
N GLN A 179 4.52 -8.55 8.28
CA GLN A 179 3.13 -8.19 8.60
C GLN A 179 2.94 -6.71 8.94
N THR A 180 4.01 -5.95 9.09
CA THR A 180 3.92 -4.52 9.42
C THR A 180 3.06 -3.78 8.39
N LEU A 181 2.08 -3.02 8.87
CA LEU A 181 1.36 -2.05 8.06
C LEU A 181 2.08 -0.71 8.16
N ASP A 182 2.61 -0.22 7.03
CA ASP A 182 3.43 0.99 6.98
C ASP A 182 2.61 2.27 7.09
N LEU A 183 1.41 2.24 6.55
CA LEU A 183 0.51 3.37 6.62
C LEU A 183 -0.95 2.92 6.52
N GLY A 184 -1.83 3.77 7.02
CA GLY A 184 -3.27 3.56 6.88
C GLY A 184 -4.03 4.87 6.93
N CYS A 185 -5.18 4.87 6.27
CA CYS A 185 -6.12 5.98 6.30
C CYS A 185 -7.50 5.48 6.71
N LEU A 186 -8.00 6.03 7.80
CA LEU A 186 -9.34 5.82 8.32
C LEU A 186 -10.08 7.15 8.11
N CYS A 187 -10.90 7.24 7.07
CA CYS A 187 -11.42 8.52 6.58
C CYS A 187 -12.13 9.39 7.64
N ASP A 188 -12.77 8.78 8.64
CA ASP A 188 -13.48 9.49 9.70
C ASP A 188 -12.67 9.65 11.00
N ALA A 189 -11.53 8.96 11.15
CA ALA A 189 -10.79 8.90 12.40
C ALA A 189 -9.37 9.46 12.30
N GLY A 190 -8.71 9.32 11.17
CA GLY A 190 -7.35 9.81 10.96
C GLY A 190 -6.47 8.89 10.11
N SER A 191 -5.17 9.04 10.24
CA SER A 191 -4.20 8.24 9.52
C SER A 191 -3.03 7.88 10.44
N PHE A 192 -2.32 6.82 10.10
CA PHE A 192 -1.07 6.45 10.73
C PHE A 192 -0.01 6.17 9.68
N TYR A 193 1.24 6.32 10.07
CA TYR A 193 2.38 5.91 9.27
C TYR A 193 3.52 5.40 10.16
N VAL A 194 4.43 4.63 9.56
CA VAL A 194 5.54 4.00 10.27
C VAL A 194 6.85 4.58 9.75
N ASP A 195 7.67 5.06 10.68
CA ASP A 195 9.05 5.41 10.42
C ASP A 195 9.97 4.20 10.64
N TYR A 196 10.99 4.10 9.82
CA TYR A 196 12.05 3.11 9.93
C TYR A 196 13.35 3.80 10.26
N LYS A 197 14.16 3.17 11.12
CA LYS A 197 15.53 3.66 11.35
C LYS A 197 16.32 3.58 10.05
N GLU A 198 17.08 4.61 9.75
CA GLU A 198 17.98 4.67 8.57
C GLU A 198 19.23 3.78 8.71
N THR A 199 19.22 2.79 9.58
CA THR A 199 20.32 1.85 9.75
C THR A 199 20.15 0.68 8.79
N GLU A 200 21.09 0.53 7.87
CA GLU A 200 21.18 -0.70 7.08
C GLU A 200 21.45 -1.88 8.01
N PRO A 201 20.76 -3.01 7.83
CA PRO A 201 21.05 -4.22 8.59
C PRO A 201 22.51 -4.63 8.40
N GLU A 202 23.24 -4.78 9.53
CA GLU A 202 24.61 -5.26 9.52
C GLU A 202 24.64 -6.76 9.19
N ASP A 203 25.65 -7.20 8.49
CA ASP A 203 25.92 -8.60 8.16
C ASP A 203 24.95 -9.34 7.20
N ILE A 204 24.04 -8.63 6.52
CA ILE A 204 23.17 -9.23 5.52
C ILE A 204 23.42 -8.61 4.15
N ASP A 205 23.74 -9.46 3.16
CA ASP A 205 23.84 -9.03 1.76
C ASP A 205 22.43 -8.72 1.23
N PRO A 206 22.09 -7.44 0.95
CA PRO A 206 20.74 -7.04 0.57
C PRO A 206 20.31 -7.55 -0.80
N ILE A 207 21.21 -8.13 -1.57
CA ILE A 207 20.93 -8.70 -2.90
C ILE A 207 20.77 -10.22 -2.80
N LYS A 208 21.65 -10.90 -2.07
CA LYS A 208 21.64 -12.37 -1.94
C LYS A 208 20.59 -12.85 -0.96
N ASP A 209 20.47 -12.18 0.19
CA ASP A 209 19.55 -12.52 1.27
C ASP A 209 18.43 -11.48 1.44
N ASN A 210 17.86 -11.04 0.32
CA ASN A 210 16.90 -9.95 0.27
C ASN A 210 15.70 -10.10 1.22
N CYS A 211 15.14 -11.31 1.37
CA CYS A 211 14.02 -11.54 2.29
C CYS A 211 14.42 -11.24 3.74
N LYS A 212 15.56 -11.71 4.21
CA LYS A 212 16.06 -11.46 5.57
C LYS A 212 16.39 -9.98 5.78
N TYR A 213 17.03 -9.35 4.77
CA TYR A 213 17.32 -7.91 4.81
C TYR A 213 16.04 -7.09 5.00
N ILE A 214 15.02 -7.35 4.20
CA ILE A 214 13.73 -6.67 4.28
C ILE A 214 13.02 -6.94 5.61
N GLU A 215 13.04 -8.17 6.13
CA GLU A 215 12.49 -8.49 7.46
C GLU A 215 13.12 -7.65 8.57
N GLN A 216 14.44 -7.56 8.61
CA GLN A 216 15.13 -6.74 9.63
C GLN A 216 14.81 -5.24 9.49
N VAL A 217 14.68 -4.74 8.27
CA VAL A 217 14.23 -3.37 8.05
C VAL A 217 12.84 -3.14 8.64
N TYR A 218 11.90 -4.07 8.45
CA TYR A 218 10.55 -3.95 9.02
C TYR A 218 10.53 -4.06 10.55
N GLU A 219 11.49 -4.72 11.18
CA GLU A 219 11.62 -4.80 12.64
C GLU A 219 12.10 -3.48 13.28
N SER A 220 12.77 -2.60 12.52
CA SER A 220 13.30 -1.32 13.01
C SER A 220 12.29 -0.19 13.14
N ARG A 221 11.00 -0.48 13.02
CA ARG A 221 9.91 0.49 12.89
C ARG A 221 9.60 1.32 14.14
N LYS A 222 9.04 2.52 13.91
CA LYS A 222 8.35 3.35 14.89
C LYS A 222 7.02 3.82 14.30
N ILE A 223 5.92 3.63 15.02
CA ILE A 223 4.58 4.04 14.60
C ILE A 223 4.35 5.50 15.00
N ASN A 224 3.79 6.29 14.07
CA ASN A 224 3.39 7.69 14.26
C ASN A 224 1.93 7.86 13.83
N GLU A 225 1.23 8.80 14.48
CA GLU A 225 -0.15 9.21 14.20
C GLU A 225 -0.21 10.54 13.47
#